data_313c320a9366f5113a4ca8cbf97d916a
#
_entry.id   313c320a9366f5113a4ca8cbf97d916a
#
_cell.length_a   1.000
_cell.length_b   1.000
_cell.length_c   1.000
_cell.angle_alpha   90.00
_cell.angle_beta   90.00
_cell.angle_gamma   90.00
#
_symmetry.space_group_name_H-M   'P 1'
#
loop_
_entity.id
_entity.type
_entity.pdbx_description
1 polymer ?
#
loop_
_entity_poly.entity_id
_entity_poly.type
_entity_poly.pdbx_seq_one_letter_code
_entity_poly.pdbx_strand_id
1 'polypeptide(L)'
;MCRRWRHIVLTSSGRLDLRLLCTTRTPVRKYLDCWPPTLPIAIQYRFSHFPPPQPEDVRNIFIALENPDRVCSIELQATSSLLERFSKTLQVPFPALKKLSLCPIDIGTPVVSQGFLGGSAPSLQRLSLSGKQSLALPNFLFSCRDLVYLQLLGVSNPDHIPPEAIVPSLSSLSRLKVLDIGFSTRRPSRSSHLPSLHPQSTLSALSKFEFSGSGEYLEDLVARIDTPFLQEITIYLHHWLSDAPHLRQLIFRTEGLRSPNQARILKHQSAISLRFRQAPGQSIGAPIVRYPPNCPSIKFKPISLSIQDWQLSSAAQFCLQSAPLLSGVKRLIVDSTTEQALWQNAVSPSDWLDLFRPFSGVEELYVSRRLGSPIAFALAGATGEAEILPALQSVFFEEFASVKETINPFFAARGLSHCPMSTFSAYQF
;
A
#
# COMPACT_ATOMS: atom_id res chain seq x y z
N MET A 1 -10.94 -42.36 -8.93
CA MET A 1 -12.25 -41.75 -8.53
C MET A 1 -13.36 -42.55 -9.21
N CYS A 2 -14.38 -43.04 -8.48
CA CYS A 2 -15.47 -43.78 -9.07
C CYS A 2 -16.39 -42.84 -9.89
N ARG A 3 -17.16 -43.43 -10.85
CA ARG A 3 -18.04 -42.65 -11.76
C ARG A 3 -19.08 -41.83 -10.99
N ARG A 4 -19.63 -42.35 -9.86
CA ARG A 4 -20.61 -41.65 -9.03
C ARG A 4 -19.99 -40.40 -8.34
N TRP A 5 -18.80 -40.54 -7.76
CA TRP A 5 -18.10 -39.40 -7.16
C TRP A 5 -17.72 -38.32 -8.20
N ARG A 6 -17.26 -38.74 -9.38
CA ARG A 6 -16.99 -37.82 -10.47
C ARG A 6 -18.23 -37.02 -10.85
N HIS A 7 -19.37 -37.69 -10.99
CA HIS A 7 -20.63 -37.04 -11.32
C HIS A 7 -21.04 -36.03 -10.23
N ILE A 8 -21.04 -36.42 -8.96
CA ILE A 8 -21.39 -35.53 -7.83
C ILE A 8 -20.47 -34.30 -7.78
N VAL A 9 -19.16 -34.50 -7.90
CA VAL A 9 -18.18 -33.41 -7.86
C VAL A 9 -18.38 -32.43 -9.01
N LEU A 10 -18.57 -32.92 -10.22
CA LEU A 10 -18.72 -32.07 -11.41
C LEU A 10 -20.09 -31.38 -11.49
N THR A 11 -21.18 -32.00 -11.01
CA THR A 11 -22.48 -31.32 -10.90
C THR A 11 -22.54 -30.32 -9.77
N SER A 12 -21.64 -30.41 -8.78
CA SER A 12 -21.50 -29.48 -7.67
C SER A 12 -20.35 -28.47 -7.86
N SER A 13 -19.88 -28.28 -9.08
CA SER A 13 -18.69 -27.46 -9.41
C SER A 13 -18.75 -26.05 -8.81
N GLY A 14 -19.91 -25.41 -8.83
CA GLY A 14 -20.09 -24.06 -8.24
C GLY A 14 -20.01 -24.06 -6.70
N ARG A 15 -20.43 -25.13 -6.01
CA ARG A 15 -20.32 -25.23 -4.55
C ARG A 15 -18.90 -25.55 -4.08
N LEU A 16 -18.17 -26.32 -4.87
CA LEU A 16 -16.82 -26.79 -4.59
C LEU A 16 -15.75 -25.81 -5.16
N ASP A 17 -16.16 -24.70 -5.80
CA ASP A 17 -15.29 -23.76 -6.51
C ASP A 17 -14.30 -24.46 -7.47
N LEU A 18 -14.77 -25.52 -8.14
CA LEU A 18 -13.97 -26.27 -9.08
C LEU A 18 -13.72 -25.48 -10.34
N ARG A 19 -12.46 -25.42 -10.76
CA ARG A 19 -12.02 -24.72 -11.96
C ARG A 19 -11.02 -25.56 -12.73
N LEU A 20 -11.06 -25.47 -14.05
CA LEU A 20 -10.02 -26.00 -14.90
C LEU A 20 -8.84 -25.02 -14.92
N LEU A 21 -7.76 -25.36 -14.24
CA LEU A 21 -6.55 -24.53 -14.24
C LEU A 21 -5.74 -24.77 -15.53
N CYS A 22 -5.69 -23.77 -16.39
CA CYS A 22 -4.91 -23.76 -17.61
C CYS A 22 -3.60 -22.98 -17.38
N THR A 23 -2.48 -23.71 -17.43
CA THR A 23 -1.13 -23.18 -17.34
C THR A 23 -0.37 -23.49 -18.64
N THR A 24 0.85 -23.04 -18.77
CA THR A 24 1.72 -23.39 -19.89
C THR A 24 1.89 -24.91 -20.08
N ARG A 25 1.88 -25.67 -18.98
CA ARG A 25 2.07 -27.15 -18.99
C ARG A 25 0.77 -27.93 -19.15
N THR A 26 -0.36 -27.25 -19.24
CA THR A 26 -1.67 -27.91 -19.36
C THR A 26 -1.94 -28.27 -20.83
N PRO A 27 -2.16 -29.52 -21.21
CA PRO A 27 -2.61 -29.88 -22.56
C PRO A 27 -4.10 -29.49 -22.75
N VAL A 28 -4.36 -28.19 -22.94
CA VAL A 28 -5.67 -27.55 -22.84
C VAL A 28 -6.72 -28.21 -23.73
N ARG A 29 -6.38 -28.50 -24.99
CA ARG A 29 -7.33 -29.17 -25.91
C ARG A 29 -7.84 -30.47 -25.33
N LYS A 30 -6.94 -31.35 -24.89
CA LYS A 30 -7.32 -32.66 -24.28
C LYS A 30 -8.18 -32.47 -23.03
N TYR A 31 -7.91 -31.46 -22.24
CA TYR A 31 -8.71 -31.19 -21.05
C TYR A 31 -10.09 -30.62 -21.38
N LEU A 32 -10.19 -29.73 -22.36
CA LEU A 32 -11.49 -29.22 -22.82
C LEU A 32 -12.37 -30.29 -23.37
N ASP A 33 -11.83 -31.34 -24.06
CA ASP A 33 -12.56 -32.47 -24.58
C ASP A 33 -13.01 -33.44 -23.47
N CYS A 34 -12.23 -33.57 -22.40
CA CYS A 34 -12.52 -34.54 -21.32
C CYS A 34 -13.38 -33.95 -20.19
N TRP A 35 -13.41 -32.64 -19.99
CA TRP A 35 -14.11 -32.02 -18.88
C TRP A 35 -15.41 -31.34 -19.32
N PRO A 36 -16.45 -31.35 -18.47
CA PRO A 36 -17.74 -30.76 -18.82
C PRO A 36 -17.62 -29.31 -19.25
N PRO A 37 -18.39 -28.85 -20.25
CA PRO A 37 -18.38 -27.46 -20.72
C PRO A 37 -18.82 -26.43 -19.65
N THR A 38 -19.50 -26.91 -18.60
CA THR A 38 -19.94 -26.08 -17.46
C THR A 38 -18.82 -25.76 -16.48
N LEU A 39 -17.65 -26.42 -16.55
CA LEU A 39 -16.56 -26.19 -15.63
C LEU A 39 -15.84 -24.87 -15.99
N PRO A 40 -15.75 -23.90 -15.04
CA PRO A 40 -15.05 -22.64 -15.27
C PRO A 40 -13.56 -22.85 -15.54
N ILE A 41 -12.98 -21.96 -16.35
CA ILE A 41 -11.57 -21.98 -16.71
C ILE A 41 -10.85 -20.85 -15.96
N ALA A 42 -9.75 -21.20 -15.28
CA ALA A 42 -8.80 -20.26 -14.71
C ALA A 42 -7.48 -20.33 -15.50
N ILE A 43 -7.08 -19.23 -16.08
CA ILE A 43 -5.85 -19.12 -16.88
C ILE A 43 -4.76 -18.51 -16.03
N GLN A 44 -3.61 -19.15 -15.95
CA GLN A 44 -2.45 -18.67 -15.26
C GLN A 44 -1.19 -18.85 -16.11
N TYR A 45 -0.60 -17.72 -16.51
CA TYR A 45 0.69 -17.67 -17.18
C TYR A 45 1.66 -16.88 -16.33
N ARG A 46 2.73 -17.53 -15.88
CA ARG A 46 3.86 -16.88 -15.20
C ARG A 46 5.12 -17.14 -16.01
N PHE A 47 5.71 -16.06 -16.46
CA PHE A 47 7.00 -16.14 -17.14
C PHE A 47 8.05 -16.72 -16.19
N SER A 48 8.79 -17.71 -16.68
CA SER A 48 9.96 -18.28 -16.00
C SER A 48 11.18 -18.04 -16.85
N HIS A 49 12.25 -17.57 -16.22
CA HIS A 49 13.52 -17.43 -16.93
C HIS A 49 14.19 -18.80 -17.19
N PHE A 50 13.88 -19.82 -16.38
CA PHE A 50 14.50 -21.15 -16.47
C PHE A 50 13.51 -22.28 -16.18
N PRO A 51 13.23 -23.14 -17.14
CA PRO A 51 13.48 -22.96 -18.58
C PRO A 51 12.58 -21.90 -19.18
N PRO A 52 13.00 -21.23 -20.28
CA PRO A 52 12.16 -20.28 -20.97
C PRO A 52 10.92 -21.00 -21.55
N PRO A 53 9.75 -20.33 -21.57
CA PRO A 53 8.53 -20.94 -22.09
C PRO A 53 8.68 -21.28 -23.57
N GLN A 54 8.24 -22.48 -23.92
CA GLN A 54 8.25 -22.94 -25.31
C GLN A 54 7.06 -22.32 -26.09
N PRO A 55 7.12 -22.19 -27.41
CA PRO A 55 6.00 -21.67 -28.22
C PRO A 55 4.69 -22.45 -28.00
N GLU A 56 4.76 -23.76 -27.74
CA GLU A 56 3.61 -24.61 -27.45
C GLU A 56 2.96 -24.26 -26.11
N ASP A 57 3.75 -23.89 -25.12
CA ASP A 57 3.26 -23.46 -23.80
C ASP A 57 2.37 -22.22 -23.92
N VAL A 58 2.80 -21.25 -24.72
CA VAL A 58 2.03 -20.03 -25.02
C VAL A 58 0.76 -20.36 -25.80
N ARG A 59 0.83 -21.31 -26.73
CA ARG A 59 -0.31 -21.78 -27.52
C ARG A 59 -1.43 -22.35 -26.64
N ASN A 60 -1.10 -23.09 -25.58
CA ASN A 60 -2.10 -23.59 -24.63
C ASN A 60 -2.91 -22.47 -24.00
N ILE A 61 -2.30 -21.34 -23.68
CA ILE A 61 -2.99 -20.16 -23.13
C ILE A 61 -3.95 -19.56 -24.14
N PHE A 62 -3.55 -19.42 -25.42
CA PHE A 62 -4.42 -18.92 -26.46
C PHE A 62 -5.64 -19.81 -26.67
N ILE A 63 -5.47 -21.15 -26.69
CA ILE A 63 -6.58 -22.11 -26.79
C ILE A 63 -7.56 -21.96 -25.61
N ALA A 64 -7.05 -21.71 -24.40
CA ALA A 64 -7.93 -21.47 -23.25
C ALA A 64 -8.72 -20.17 -23.42
N LEU A 65 -8.10 -19.09 -23.95
CA LEU A 65 -8.77 -17.81 -24.22
C LEU A 65 -9.83 -17.86 -25.33
N GLU A 66 -9.78 -18.86 -26.21
CA GLU A 66 -10.83 -19.11 -27.23
C GLU A 66 -12.19 -19.52 -26.63
N ASN A 67 -12.26 -19.68 -25.30
CA ASN A 67 -13.51 -20.07 -24.59
C ASN A 67 -13.97 -18.95 -23.61
N PRO A 68 -14.26 -17.74 -24.07
CA PRO A 68 -14.50 -16.57 -23.22
C PRO A 68 -15.66 -16.73 -22.23
N ASP A 69 -16.73 -17.48 -22.60
CA ASP A 69 -17.88 -17.70 -21.75
C ASP A 69 -17.58 -18.56 -20.51
N ARG A 70 -16.50 -19.35 -20.55
CA ARG A 70 -16.07 -20.22 -19.46
C ARG A 70 -14.96 -19.63 -18.61
N VAL A 71 -14.24 -18.63 -19.12
CA VAL A 71 -13.09 -18.05 -18.43
C VAL A 71 -13.54 -17.19 -17.27
N CYS A 72 -13.21 -17.61 -16.05
CA CYS A 72 -13.54 -16.90 -14.81
C CYS A 72 -12.36 -16.15 -14.18
N SER A 73 -11.12 -16.51 -14.53
CA SER A 73 -9.90 -15.88 -14.01
C SER A 73 -8.80 -15.87 -15.05
N ILE A 74 -8.13 -14.75 -15.20
CA ILE A 74 -6.95 -14.55 -16.07
C ILE A 74 -5.84 -13.89 -15.27
N GLU A 75 -4.71 -14.58 -15.14
CA GLU A 75 -3.49 -14.06 -14.52
C GLU A 75 -2.32 -14.24 -15.49
N LEU A 76 -1.87 -13.14 -16.11
CA LEU A 76 -0.78 -13.15 -17.09
C LEU A 76 0.38 -12.29 -16.60
N GLN A 77 1.51 -12.93 -16.33
CA GLN A 77 2.78 -12.30 -16.05
C GLN A 77 3.76 -12.65 -17.19
N ALA A 78 3.96 -11.72 -18.11
CA ALA A 78 4.66 -11.97 -19.36
C ALA A 78 5.43 -10.73 -19.84
N THR A 79 6.25 -10.90 -20.91
CA THR A 79 6.84 -9.75 -21.61
C THR A 79 5.77 -8.86 -22.22
N SER A 80 6.04 -7.58 -22.36
CA SER A 80 5.10 -6.61 -22.96
C SER A 80 4.65 -7.02 -24.35
N SER A 81 5.53 -7.55 -25.18
CA SER A 81 5.21 -8.06 -26.53
C SER A 81 4.22 -9.23 -26.49
N LEU A 82 4.35 -10.12 -25.51
CA LEU A 82 3.41 -11.22 -25.34
C LEU A 82 2.08 -10.76 -24.76
N LEU A 83 2.08 -9.83 -23.80
CA LEU A 83 0.86 -9.21 -23.27
C LEU A 83 0.10 -8.44 -24.35
N GLU A 84 0.77 -7.78 -25.28
CA GLU A 84 0.14 -7.14 -26.43
C GLU A 84 -0.56 -8.16 -27.33
N ARG A 85 0.05 -9.32 -27.57
CA ARG A 85 -0.59 -10.42 -28.32
C ARG A 85 -1.82 -10.95 -27.58
N PHE A 86 -1.75 -11.15 -26.26
CA PHE A 86 -2.90 -11.56 -25.44
C PHE A 86 -4.00 -10.49 -25.47
N SER A 87 -3.64 -9.19 -25.41
CA SER A 87 -4.63 -8.12 -25.41
C SER A 87 -5.46 -8.07 -26.70
N LYS A 88 -4.93 -8.50 -27.84
CA LYS A 88 -5.70 -8.67 -29.09
C LYS A 88 -6.76 -9.75 -28.97
N THR A 89 -6.49 -10.83 -28.25
CA THR A 89 -7.45 -11.92 -27.98
C THR A 89 -8.47 -11.48 -26.90
N LEU A 90 -8.09 -10.59 -26.01
CA LEU A 90 -8.95 -10.03 -24.96
C LEU A 90 -9.88 -8.88 -25.44
N GLN A 91 -10.15 -8.77 -26.73
CA GLN A 91 -11.09 -7.78 -27.27
C GLN A 91 -12.54 -8.27 -27.32
N VAL A 92 -12.77 -9.56 -27.07
CA VAL A 92 -14.11 -10.16 -27.00
C VAL A 92 -14.65 -10.07 -25.55
N PRO A 93 -15.98 -10.07 -25.35
CA PRO A 93 -16.55 -10.11 -24.01
C PRO A 93 -16.21 -11.40 -23.26
N PHE A 94 -15.94 -11.27 -21.96
CA PHE A 94 -15.73 -12.39 -21.02
C PHE A 94 -16.76 -12.31 -19.89
N PRO A 95 -18.01 -12.76 -20.11
CA PRO A 95 -19.12 -12.52 -19.19
C PRO A 95 -18.96 -13.17 -17.82
N ALA A 96 -18.23 -14.29 -17.75
CA ALA A 96 -17.97 -15.02 -16.50
C ALA A 96 -16.70 -14.53 -15.76
N LEU A 97 -15.95 -13.55 -16.29
CA LEU A 97 -14.66 -13.14 -15.76
C LEU A 97 -14.80 -12.39 -14.44
N LYS A 98 -14.26 -12.97 -13.37
CA LYS A 98 -14.24 -12.39 -12.01
C LYS A 98 -12.90 -11.79 -11.63
N LYS A 99 -11.79 -12.29 -12.18
CA LYS A 99 -10.44 -11.85 -11.86
C LYS A 99 -9.61 -11.65 -13.13
N LEU A 100 -9.00 -10.49 -13.25
CA LEU A 100 -8.05 -10.17 -14.30
C LEU A 100 -6.79 -9.56 -13.69
N SER A 101 -5.64 -10.13 -14.03
CA SER A 101 -4.32 -9.58 -13.65
C SER A 101 -3.38 -9.64 -14.85
N LEU A 102 -2.89 -8.48 -15.27
CA LEU A 102 -1.90 -8.33 -16.36
C LEU A 102 -0.67 -7.62 -15.81
N CYS A 103 0.47 -8.31 -15.80
CA CYS A 103 1.72 -7.81 -15.23
C CYS A 103 2.87 -8.01 -16.23
N PRO A 104 3.41 -6.95 -16.84
CA PRO A 104 4.62 -7.04 -17.64
C PRO A 104 5.82 -7.30 -16.73
N ILE A 105 6.77 -8.11 -17.21
CA ILE A 105 8.04 -8.41 -16.51
C ILE A 105 9.19 -7.55 -17.02
N ASP A 106 8.98 -6.83 -18.08
CA ASP A 106 9.93 -5.92 -18.74
C ASP A 106 9.46 -4.47 -18.66
N ILE A 107 10.31 -3.56 -19.11
CA ILE A 107 10.04 -2.10 -19.08
C ILE A 107 9.08 -1.66 -20.22
N GLY A 108 8.66 -2.58 -21.07
CA GLY A 108 7.77 -2.30 -22.18
C GLY A 108 6.37 -1.84 -21.76
N THR A 109 5.65 -1.29 -22.71
CA THR A 109 4.29 -0.75 -22.48
C THR A 109 3.25 -1.65 -23.14
N PRO A 110 2.57 -2.55 -22.45
CA PRO A 110 1.41 -3.19 -23.04
C PRO A 110 0.31 -2.15 -23.26
N VAL A 111 -0.11 -2.01 -24.50
CA VAL A 111 -1.24 -1.13 -24.87
C VAL A 111 -2.52 -1.92 -24.69
N VAL A 112 -3.34 -1.54 -23.71
CA VAL A 112 -4.71 -2.06 -23.60
C VAL A 112 -5.59 -1.25 -24.54
N SER A 113 -6.16 -1.89 -25.56
CA SER A 113 -6.95 -1.25 -26.62
C SER A 113 -8.34 -0.81 -26.13
N GLN A 114 -9.00 0.11 -26.86
CA GLN A 114 -10.35 0.58 -26.55
C GLN A 114 -11.41 -0.55 -26.49
N GLY A 115 -11.21 -1.64 -27.23
CA GLY A 115 -12.10 -2.81 -27.24
C GLY A 115 -11.84 -3.85 -26.16
N PHE A 116 -11.03 -3.52 -25.17
CA PHE A 116 -10.62 -4.45 -24.11
C PHE A 116 -11.82 -5.08 -23.39
N LEU A 117 -11.85 -6.41 -23.31
CA LEU A 117 -12.96 -7.24 -22.80
C LEU A 117 -14.32 -6.92 -23.46
N GLY A 118 -14.31 -6.56 -24.75
CA GLY A 118 -15.52 -6.13 -25.46
C GLY A 118 -16.10 -4.82 -24.93
N GLY A 119 -15.31 -4.02 -24.20
CA GLY A 119 -15.73 -2.76 -23.59
C GLY A 119 -16.52 -2.90 -22.30
N SER A 120 -16.78 -4.14 -21.82
CA SER A 120 -17.61 -4.37 -20.63
C SER A 120 -17.20 -5.64 -19.87
N ALA A 121 -17.13 -5.54 -18.53
CA ALA A 121 -16.86 -6.69 -17.66
C ALA A 121 -17.69 -6.62 -16.36
N PRO A 122 -19.01 -6.82 -16.43
CA PRO A 122 -19.93 -6.61 -15.31
C PRO A 122 -19.67 -7.52 -14.11
N SER A 123 -19.21 -8.76 -14.33
CA SER A 123 -18.92 -9.75 -13.28
C SER A 123 -17.52 -9.58 -12.66
N LEU A 124 -16.71 -8.61 -13.12
CA LEU A 124 -15.34 -8.44 -12.69
C LEU A 124 -15.26 -7.94 -11.24
N GLN A 125 -14.63 -8.73 -10.37
CA GLN A 125 -14.45 -8.44 -8.95
C GLN A 125 -13.04 -7.97 -8.61
N ARG A 126 -12.04 -8.40 -9.39
CA ARG A 126 -10.64 -8.04 -9.17
C ARG A 126 -9.98 -7.66 -10.48
N LEU A 127 -9.46 -6.44 -10.53
CA LEU A 127 -8.70 -5.92 -11.66
C LEU A 127 -7.32 -5.48 -11.15
N SER A 128 -6.27 -6.07 -11.71
CA SER A 128 -4.88 -5.68 -11.45
C SER A 128 -4.17 -5.47 -12.78
N LEU A 129 -3.79 -4.25 -13.05
CA LEU A 129 -3.07 -3.85 -14.25
C LEU A 129 -1.76 -3.20 -13.86
N SER A 130 -0.65 -3.78 -14.31
CA SER A 130 0.69 -3.23 -14.06
C SER A 130 1.38 -2.86 -15.37
N GLY A 131 2.24 -1.84 -15.33
CA GLY A 131 3.02 -1.37 -16.48
C GLY A 131 2.50 -0.06 -17.08
N LYS A 132 3.25 0.47 -18.03
CA LYS A 132 2.98 1.75 -18.68
C LYS A 132 1.79 1.65 -19.62
N GLN A 133 0.59 1.69 -19.11
CA GLN A 133 -0.62 1.52 -19.92
C GLN A 133 -1.19 2.86 -20.33
N SER A 134 -1.53 2.98 -21.63
CA SER A 134 -2.41 4.04 -22.14
C SER A 134 -3.82 3.46 -22.19
N LEU A 135 -4.69 3.88 -21.29
CA LEU A 135 -6.00 3.28 -21.11
C LEU A 135 -7.11 4.30 -21.26
N ALA A 136 -8.13 3.92 -22.03
CA ALA A 136 -9.47 4.47 -21.87
C ALA A 136 -10.15 3.88 -20.60
N LEU A 137 -9.38 3.85 -19.50
CA LEU A 137 -9.72 3.17 -18.25
C LEU A 137 -11.03 3.69 -17.61
N PRO A 138 -11.26 5.01 -17.52
CA PRO A 138 -12.46 5.53 -16.87
C PRO A 138 -13.76 4.95 -17.47
N ASN A 139 -13.87 4.91 -18.80
CA ASN A 139 -15.06 4.36 -19.47
C ASN A 139 -15.25 2.86 -19.21
N PHE A 140 -14.17 2.10 -19.19
CA PHE A 140 -14.23 0.67 -18.88
C PHE A 140 -14.69 0.42 -17.44
N LEU A 141 -14.19 1.19 -16.45
CA LEU A 141 -14.54 1.03 -15.04
C LEU A 141 -16.04 1.22 -14.78
N PHE A 142 -16.73 2.10 -15.51
CA PHE A 142 -18.20 2.26 -15.37
C PHE A 142 -18.98 0.96 -15.61
N SER A 143 -18.43 0.03 -16.40
CA SER A 143 -19.04 -1.27 -16.65
C SER A 143 -18.78 -2.31 -15.56
N CYS A 144 -17.81 -2.08 -14.66
CA CYS A 144 -17.32 -3.05 -13.67
C CYS A 144 -18.01 -2.92 -12.31
N ARG A 145 -19.33 -2.95 -12.25
CA ARG A 145 -20.13 -2.64 -11.03
C ARG A 145 -19.85 -3.54 -9.83
N ASP A 146 -19.39 -4.78 -10.06
CA ASP A 146 -19.08 -5.76 -9.02
C ASP A 146 -17.62 -5.67 -8.51
N LEU A 147 -16.85 -4.66 -8.96
CA LEU A 147 -15.44 -4.55 -8.64
C LEU A 147 -15.23 -4.29 -7.13
N VAL A 148 -14.42 -5.16 -6.52
CA VAL A 148 -14.05 -5.11 -5.09
C VAL A 148 -12.60 -4.67 -4.91
N TYR A 149 -11.75 -5.01 -5.85
CA TYR A 149 -10.31 -4.74 -5.82
C TYR A 149 -9.86 -4.14 -7.14
N LEU A 150 -9.29 -2.93 -7.08
CA LEU A 150 -8.68 -2.24 -8.21
C LEU A 150 -7.23 -1.92 -7.92
N GLN A 151 -6.33 -2.40 -8.77
CA GLN A 151 -4.91 -2.11 -8.70
C GLN A 151 -4.40 -1.64 -10.07
N LEU A 152 -3.81 -0.47 -10.09
CA LEU A 152 -3.23 0.18 -11.27
C LEU A 152 -1.80 0.60 -10.94
N LEU A 153 -0.81 -0.21 -11.33
CA LEU A 153 0.59 0.03 -10.99
C LEU A 153 1.44 0.38 -12.21
N GLY A 154 2.45 1.22 -12.00
CA GLY A 154 3.42 1.56 -13.02
C GLY A 154 2.85 2.40 -14.17
N VAL A 155 1.75 3.10 -13.95
CA VAL A 155 1.22 4.07 -14.91
C VAL A 155 2.30 5.09 -15.25
N SER A 156 2.60 5.26 -16.55
CA SER A 156 3.78 6.02 -16.97
C SER A 156 3.63 7.53 -16.81
N ASN A 157 2.41 8.05 -16.94
CA ASN A 157 2.13 9.46 -16.80
C ASN A 157 0.83 9.67 -16.00
N PRO A 158 0.86 10.46 -14.91
CA PRO A 158 -0.36 10.84 -14.19
C PRO A 158 -1.40 11.52 -15.08
N ASP A 159 -0.99 12.23 -16.12
CA ASP A 159 -1.90 12.88 -17.07
C ASP A 159 -2.75 11.89 -17.90
N HIS A 160 -2.38 10.61 -17.95
CA HIS A 160 -3.19 9.57 -18.62
C HIS A 160 -4.42 9.15 -17.80
N ILE A 161 -4.39 9.36 -16.50
CA ILE A 161 -5.50 9.06 -15.58
C ILE A 161 -5.63 10.24 -14.61
N PRO A 162 -6.05 11.42 -15.09
CA PRO A 162 -6.17 12.58 -14.22
C PRO A 162 -7.30 12.36 -13.19
N PRO A 163 -7.15 12.91 -11.97
CA PRO A 163 -8.11 12.72 -10.90
C PRO A 163 -9.56 13.05 -11.28
N GLU A 164 -9.77 14.10 -12.07
CA GLU A 164 -11.09 14.50 -12.56
C GLU A 164 -11.76 13.47 -13.50
N ALA A 165 -10.98 12.66 -14.17
CA ALA A 165 -11.49 11.61 -15.07
C ALA A 165 -11.74 10.29 -14.34
N ILE A 166 -10.87 9.91 -13.37
CA ILE A 166 -10.99 8.63 -12.67
C ILE A 166 -12.00 8.67 -11.53
N VAL A 167 -12.13 9.76 -10.79
CA VAL A 167 -13.00 9.85 -9.61
C VAL A 167 -14.47 9.56 -9.92
N PRO A 168 -15.09 10.07 -11.00
CA PRO A 168 -16.45 9.71 -11.36
C PRO A 168 -16.63 8.21 -11.61
N SER A 169 -15.64 7.56 -12.22
CA SER A 169 -15.68 6.11 -12.45
C SER A 169 -15.55 5.33 -11.14
N LEU A 170 -14.67 5.75 -10.24
CA LEU A 170 -14.52 5.14 -8.91
C LEU A 170 -15.80 5.25 -8.09
N SER A 171 -16.50 6.39 -8.16
CA SER A 171 -17.76 6.59 -7.42
C SER A 171 -18.88 5.66 -7.89
N SER A 172 -18.83 5.18 -9.14
CA SER A 172 -19.77 4.18 -9.64
C SER A 172 -19.55 2.78 -9.08
N LEU A 173 -18.39 2.52 -8.47
CA LEU A 173 -17.96 1.22 -7.95
C LEU A 173 -18.37 1.05 -6.47
N SER A 174 -19.65 0.89 -6.22
CA SER A 174 -20.23 0.85 -4.86
C SER A 174 -19.69 -0.29 -3.96
N ARG A 175 -19.04 -1.30 -4.54
CA ARG A 175 -18.45 -2.46 -3.83
C ARG A 175 -16.94 -2.39 -3.68
N LEU A 176 -16.28 -1.32 -4.16
CA LEU A 176 -14.82 -1.19 -4.15
C LEU A 176 -14.27 -1.08 -2.72
N LYS A 177 -13.57 -2.11 -2.27
CA LYS A 177 -12.96 -2.17 -0.92
C LYS A 177 -11.49 -1.81 -0.93
N VAL A 178 -10.76 -2.13 -2.01
CA VAL A 178 -9.31 -1.89 -2.11
C VAL A 178 -9.03 -1.12 -3.39
N LEU A 179 -8.39 0.04 -3.22
CA LEU A 179 -7.89 0.88 -4.31
C LEU A 179 -6.39 1.04 -4.15
N ASP A 180 -5.65 0.63 -5.18
CA ASP A 180 -4.19 0.75 -5.25
C ASP A 180 -3.80 1.42 -6.57
N ILE A 181 -3.24 2.63 -6.49
CA ILE A 181 -2.83 3.43 -7.66
C ILE A 181 -1.35 3.74 -7.54
N GLY A 182 -0.56 3.36 -8.56
CA GLY A 182 0.88 3.59 -8.59
C GLY A 182 1.40 4.13 -9.90
N PHE A 183 2.16 5.23 -9.83
CA PHE A 183 2.82 5.87 -10.96
C PHE A 183 4.32 5.54 -10.94
N SER A 184 4.88 5.28 -12.13
CA SER A 184 6.31 4.98 -12.28
C SER A 184 7.18 6.23 -12.48
N THR A 185 6.59 7.36 -12.81
CA THR A 185 7.32 8.61 -13.11
C THR A 185 7.43 9.52 -11.90
N ARG A 186 8.62 10.14 -11.76
CA ARG A 186 8.89 11.17 -10.77
C ARG A 186 8.44 12.57 -11.22
N ARG A 187 7.88 12.70 -12.43
CA ARG A 187 7.48 14.02 -12.94
C ARG A 187 6.25 14.51 -12.20
N PRO A 188 6.28 15.72 -11.66
CA PRO A 188 5.09 16.35 -11.14
C PRO A 188 4.06 16.46 -12.28
N SER A 189 2.80 16.24 -11.97
CA SER A 189 1.71 16.52 -12.91
C SER A 189 1.77 17.99 -13.30
N ARG A 190 1.72 18.29 -14.60
CA ARG A 190 1.70 19.68 -15.09
C ARG A 190 0.37 20.40 -14.83
N SER A 191 -0.61 19.70 -14.33
CA SER A 191 -1.92 20.27 -14.03
C SER A 191 -1.87 21.02 -12.70
N SER A 192 -1.27 22.22 -12.73
CA SER A 192 -1.46 23.25 -11.69
C SER A 192 -2.88 23.86 -11.79
N HIS A 193 -3.88 23.04 -11.98
CA HIS A 193 -5.27 23.49 -11.88
C HIS A 193 -5.57 23.66 -10.40
N LEU A 194 -5.82 24.92 -10.01
CA LEU A 194 -6.46 25.24 -8.75
C LEU A 194 -7.61 24.24 -8.54
N PRO A 195 -7.71 23.62 -7.37
CA PRO A 195 -8.80 22.68 -7.07
C PRO A 195 -10.12 23.41 -7.27
N SER A 196 -10.76 23.14 -8.42
CA SER A 196 -12.11 23.62 -8.64
C SER A 196 -12.99 22.96 -7.59
N LEU A 197 -13.92 23.71 -7.03
CA LEU A 197 -14.90 23.27 -6.03
C LEU A 197 -15.82 22.20 -6.64
N HIS A 198 -15.28 21.04 -6.97
CA HIS A 198 -16.08 19.91 -7.42
C HIS A 198 -16.69 19.19 -6.23
N PRO A 199 -17.93 18.72 -6.32
CA PRO A 199 -18.53 17.90 -5.27
C PRO A 199 -17.67 16.64 -5.07
N GLN A 200 -17.40 16.34 -3.80
CA GLN A 200 -16.65 15.14 -3.45
C GLN A 200 -17.45 13.88 -3.79
N SER A 201 -16.79 12.91 -4.37
CA SER A 201 -17.38 11.60 -4.66
C SER A 201 -17.16 10.65 -3.49
N THR A 202 -18.24 10.10 -2.95
CA THR A 202 -18.16 9.18 -1.81
C THR A 202 -17.86 7.75 -2.26
N LEU A 203 -16.78 7.17 -1.72
CA LEU A 203 -16.39 5.77 -1.91
C LEU A 203 -16.78 4.98 -0.64
N SER A 204 -18.06 4.67 -0.51
CA SER A 204 -18.69 4.15 0.71
C SER A 204 -18.22 2.76 1.15
N ALA A 205 -17.65 1.94 0.27
CA ALA A 205 -17.16 0.61 0.61
C ALA A 205 -15.64 0.55 0.78
N LEU A 206 -14.91 1.66 0.47
CA LEU A 206 -13.45 1.66 0.46
C LEU A 206 -12.90 1.53 1.88
N SER A 207 -12.17 0.43 2.12
CA SER A 207 -11.53 0.15 3.41
C SER A 207 -10.02 0.24 3.38
N LYS A 208 -9.42 0.08 2.19
CA LYS A 208 -7.96 0.18 1.99
C LYS A 208 -7.65 1.05 0.79
N PHE A 209 -6.79 2.05 0.99
CA PHE A 209 -6.24 2.91 -0.05
C PHE A 209 -4.72 2.82 -0.05
N GLU A 210 -4.14 2.46 -1.20
CA GLU A 210 -2.71 2.41 -1.42
C GLU A 210 -2.36 3.33 -2.60
N PHE A 211 -1.37 4.19 -2.41
CA PHE A 211 -0.94 5.15 -3.41
C PHE A 211 0.58 5.13 -3.55
N SER A 212 1.06 5.23 -4.78
CA SER A 212 2.48 5.34 -5.11
C SER A 212 2.68 6.38 -6.21
N GLY A 213 3.38 7.51 -5.90
CA GLY A 213 3.54 8.56 -6.89
C GLY A 213 4.00 9.91 -6.35
N SER A 214 3.60 10.98 -7.06
CA SER A 214 3.85 12.35 -6.62
C SER A 214 2.80 12.83 -5.61
N GLY A 215 3.23 13.73 -4.73
CA GLY A 215 2.36 14.28 -3.71
C GLY A 215 1.26 15.16 -4.27
N GLU A 216 1.53 15.92 -5.32
CA GLU A 216 0.58 16.82 -5.96
C GLU A 216 -0.62 16.05 -6.53
N TYR A 217 -0.36 14.92 -7.20
CA TYR A 217 -1.44 14.06 -7.69
C TYR A 217 -2.27 13.48 -6.53
N LEU A 218 -1.59 13.03 -5.46
CA LEU A 218 -2.29 12.52 -4.27
C LEU A 218 -3.22 13.58 -3.69
N GLU A 219 -2.73 14.81 -3.50
CA GLU A 219 -3.51 15.92 -2.97
C GLU A 219 -4.76 16.23 -3.82
N ASP A 220 -4.61 16.29 -5.15
CA ASP A 220 -5.74 16.51 -6.05
C ASP A 220 -6.74 15.34 -6.02
N LEU A 221 -6.27 14.10 -5.96
CA LEU A 221 -7.13 12.92 -5.85
C LEU A 221 -7.93 12.92 -4.53
N VAL A 222 -7.26 13.12 -3.40
CA VAL A 222 -7.92 13.06 -2.06
C VAL A 222 -8.82 14.27 -1.80
N ALA A 223 -8.60 15.39 -2.47
CA ALA A 223 -9.51 16.54 -2.43
C ALA A 223 -10.90 16.21 -3.01
N ARG A 224 -10.97 15.28 -3.96
CA ARG A 224 -12.18 14.92 -4.72
C ARG A 224 -12.91 13.70 -4.18
N ILE A 225 -12.33 12.95 -3.24
CA ILE A 225 -12.94 11.73 -2.68
C ILE A 225 -13.29 11.91 -1.21
N ASP A 226 -14.35 11.21 -0.81
CA ASP A 226 -14.72 11.01 0.59
C ASP A 226 -14.79 9.50 0.88
N THR A 227 -14.18 9.06 2.00
CA THR A 227 -13.99 7.63 2.29
C THR A 227 -14.30 7.35 3.76
N PRO A 228 -15.57 7.37 4.17
CA PRO A 228 -15.95 7.31 5.59
C PRO A 228 -15.53 6.03 6.31
N PHE A 229 -15.40 4.90 5.58
CA PHE A 229 -15.06 3.59 6.16
C PHE A 229 -13.61 3.16 5.92
N LEU A 230 -12.74 4.08 5.53
CA LEU A 230 -11.34 3.79 5.27
C LEU A 230 -10.61 3.39 6.57
N GLN A 231 -9.93 2.25 6.53
CA GLN A 231 -9.21 1.68 7.68
C GLN A 231 -7.68 1.71 7.47
N GLU A 232 -7.23 1.55 6.24
CA GLU A 232 -5.81 1.52 5.92
C GLU A 232 -5.48 2.49 4.80
N ILE A 233 -4.49 3.38 5.07
CA ILE A 233 -3.83 4.20 4.06
C ILE A 233 -2.36 3.80 4.01
N THR A 234 -1.85 3.46 2.82
CA THR A 234 -0.43 3.27 2.58
C THR A 234 0.01 4.18 1.45
N ILE A 235 0.95 5.07 1.70
CA ILE A 235 1.41 6.08 0.76
C ILE A 235 2.90 5.87 0.52
N TYR A 236 3.25 5.67 -0.75
CA TYR A 236 4.62 5.61 -1.24
C TYR A 236 4.87 6.86 -2.06
N LEU A 237 5.78 7.72 -1.60
CA LEU A 237 6.08 8.98 -2.27
C LEU A 237 7.49 8.97 -2.85
N HIS A 238 7.65 9.64 -3.99
CA HIS A 238 8.97 9.94 -4.53
C HIS A 238 9.68 11.02 -3.70
N HIS A 239 8.94 12.02 -3.25
CA HIS A 239 9.39 13.12 -2.40
C HIS A 239 8.40 13.36 -1.26
N TRP A 240 8.86 13.85 -0.12
CA TRP A 240 7.99 14.28 0.95
C TRP A 240 7.08 15.43 0.49
N LEU A 241 5.84 15.40 0.92
CA LEU A 241 4.92 16.50 0.78
C LEU A 241 5.33 17.62 1.74
N SER A 242 5.68 18.78 1.21
CA SER A 242 5.92 19.97 2.03
C SER A 242 4.63 20.47 2.71
N ASP A 243 3.49 20.31 2.05
CA ASP A 243 2.16 20.56 2.59
C ASP A 243 1.15 19.57 1.99
N ALA A 244 0.25 19.05 2.83
CA ALA A 244 -0.75 18.06 2.44
C ALA A 244 -2.11 18.33 3.12
N PRO A 245 -2.75 19.50 2.83
CA PRO A 245 -3.97 19.91 3.50
C PRO A 245 -5.15 18.97 3.24
N HIS A 246 -5.34 18.51 2.01
CA HIS A 246 -6.47 17.64 1.65
C HIS A 246 -6.30 16.23 2.19
N LEU A 247 -5.09 15.69 2.19
CA LEU A 247 -4.79 14.39 2.82
C LEU A 247 -5.05 14.45 4.33
N ARG A 248 -4.59 15.52 5.01
CA ARG A 248 -4.91 15.73 6.42
C ARG A 248 -6.41 15.80 6.65
N GLN A 249 -7.14 16.57 5.83
CA GLN A 249 -8.59 16.69 5.92
C GLN A 249 -9.30 15.33 5.71
N LEU A 250 -8.83 14.50 4.76
CA LEU A 250 -9.33 13.15 4.56
C LEU A 250 -9.14 12.30 5.83
N ILE A 251 -7.93 12.30 6.42
CA ILE A 251 -7.63 11.56 7.65
C ILE A 251 -8.54 12.01 8.80
N PHE A 252 -8.70 13.32 9.00
CA PHE A 252 -9.55 13.85 10.07
C PHE A 252 -11.05 13.51 9.92
N ARG A 253 -11.54 13.47 8.69
CA ARG A 253 -12.95 13.08 8.42
C ARG A 253 -13.18 11.59 8.61
N THR A 254 -12.15 10.77 8.46
CA THR A 254 -12.24 9.31 8.54
C THR A 254 -12.15 8.86 10.00
N GLU A 255 -13.25 8.38 10.56
CA GLU A 255 -13.35 8.02 11.99
C GLU A 255 -12.27 7.02 12.43
N GLY A 256 -11.99 5.99 11.63
CA GLY A 256 -11.00 4.96 11.96
C GLY A 256 -9.55 5.46 11.96
N LEU A 257 -9.25 6.62 11.36
CA LEU A 257 -7.89 7.12 11.18
C LEU A 257 -7.57 8.38 11.99
N ARG A 258 -8.58 9.12 12.44
CA ARG A 258 -8.43 10.46 13.06
C ARG A 258 -7.72 10.47 14.40
N SER A 259 -7.62 9.34 15.10
CA SER A 259 -7.12 9.30 16.47
C SER A 259 -6.11 8.14 16.65
N PRO A 260 -4.93 8.21 16.01
CA PRO A 260 -3.91 7.23 16.25
C PRO A 260 -3.39 7.37 17.70
N ASN A 261 -3.27 6.25 18.41
CA ASN A 261 -2.69 6.23 19.76
C ASN A 261 -1.25 5.68 19.77
N GLN A 262 -0.77 5.18 18.63
CA GLN A 262 0.59 4.71 18.45
C GLN A 262 1.19 5.25 17.16
N ALA A 263 2.46 5.69 17.25
CA ALA A 263 3.29 6.03 16.12
C ALA A 263 4.56 5.18 16.10
N ARG A 264 5.01 4.81 14.91
CA ARG A 264 6.29 4.15 14.68
C ARG A 264 7.06 4.88 13.60
N ILE A 265 8.27 5.25 13.90
CA ILE A 265 9.24 5.85 13.01
C ILE A 265 10.28 4.79 12.71
N LEU A 266 10.37 4.39 11.45
CA LEU A 266 11.33 3.40 10.98
C LEU A 266 12.40 4.09 10.15
N LYS A 267 13.64 4.06 10.63
CA LYS A 267 14.79 4.52 9.86
C LYS A 267 15.35 3.38 9.02
N HIS A 268 15.40 3.59 7.73
CA HIS A 268 16.13 2.78 6.75
C HIS A 268 17.49 3.41 6.46
N GLN A 269 18.33 2.79 5.61
CA GLN A 269 19.68 3.29 5.29
C GLN A 269 19.71 4.78 4.88
N SER A 270 18.84 5.17 3.98
CA SER A 270 18.78 6.52 3.41
C SER A 270 17.42 7.21 3.53
N ALA A 271 16.48 6.63 4.27
CA ALA A 271 15.10 7.10 4.28
C ALA A 271 14.41 6.83 5.61
N ILE A 272 13.33 7.57 5.86
CA ILE A 272 12.47 7.41 7.03
C ILE A 272 11.07 6.99 6.58
N SER A 273 10.49 6.00 7.25
CA SER A 273 9.09 5.63 7.09
C SER A 273 8.32 5.98 8.35
N LEU A 274 7.13 6.52 8.20
CA LEU A 274 6.23 6.83 9.30
C LEU A 274 5.04 5.89 9.27
N ARG A 275 4.62 5.39 10.44
CA ARG A 275 3.42 4.57 10.59
C ARG A 275 2.65 5.02 11.82
N PHE A 276 1.38 5.29 11.64
CA PHE A 276 0.44 5.64 12.69
C PHE A 276 -0.64 4.57 12.79
N ARG A 277 -1.07 4.22 14.02
CA ARG A 277 -2.07 3.18 14.25
C ARG A 277 -2.99 3.54 15.40
N GLN A 278 -4.19 2.99 15.35
CA GLN A 278 -5.07 2.88 16.50
C GLN A 278 -4.86 1.47 17.10
N ALA A 279 -4.03 1.38 18.12
CA ALA A 279 -3.77 0.11 18.79
C ALA A 279 -4.87 -0.16 19.84
N PRO A 280 -5.31 -1.42 20.04
CA PRO A 280 -6.17 -1.77 21.18
C PRO A 280 -5.46 -1.40 22.47
N GLY A 281 -6.21 -0.88 23.44
CA GLY A 281 -5.68 -0.46 24.74
C GLY A 281 -4.89 -1.60 25.42
N GLN A 282 -3.58 -1.50 25.41
CA GLN A 282 -2.68 -2.41 26.13
C GLN A 282 -2.17 -1.71 27.37
N SER A 283 -2.04 -2.45 28.47
CA SER A 283 -1.45 -1.96 29.70
C SER A 283 -0.03 -1.46 29.48
N ILE A 284 0.35 -0.42 30.20
CA ILE A 284 1.71 0.11 30.29
C ILE A 284 2.70 -1.03 30.58
N GLY A 285 3.76 -1.16 29.79
CA GLY A 285 4.78 -2.21 29.99
C GLY A 285 4.48 -3.57 29.35
N ALA A 286 3.34 -3.75 28.67
CA ALA A 286 3.09 -4.99 27.93
C ALA A 286 4.02 -5.12 26.72
N PRO A 287 4.57 -6.34 26.44
CA PRO A 287 5.40 -6.56 25.27
C PRO A 287 4.62 -6.18 24.00
N ILE A 288 5.32 -5.59 23.03
CA ILE A 288 4.69 -5.16 21.77
C ILE A 288 4.23 -6.40 21.01
N VAL A 289 2.94 -6.67 21.08
CA VAL A 289 2.31 -7.85 20.48
C VAL A 289 2.14 -7.64 18.95
N ARG A 290 2.17 -8.73 18.18
CA ARG A 290 1.75 -8.73 16.78
C ARG A 290 0.30 -8.23 16.69
N TYR A 291 0.12 -7.10 16.03
CA TYR A 291 -1.21 -6.53 15.85
C TYR A 291 -2.04 -7.34 14.85
N PRO A 292 -3.35 -7.45 15.08
CA PRO A 292 -4.23 -8.05 14.09
C PRO A 292 -4.13 -7.29 12.76
N PRO A 293 -4.24 -7.97 11.62
CA PRO A 293 -4.06 -7.37 10.29
C PRO A 293 -5.04 -6.24 9.97
N ASN A 294 -6.15 -6.14 10.72
CA ASN A 294 -7.23 -5.19 10.45
C ASN A 294 -7.22 -3.94 11.35
N CYS A 295 -6.12 -3.66 12.07
CA CYS A 295 -6.03 -2.41 12.83
C CYS A 295 -5.95 -1.20 11.89
N PRO A 296 -6.77 -0.15 12.12
CA PRO A 296 -6.68 1.09 11.37
C PRO A 296 -5.26 1.63 11.37
N SER A 297 -4.73 1.96 10.20
CA SER A 297 -3.34 2.40 10.07
C SER A 297 -3.10 3.33 8.90
N ILE A 298 -2.17 4.26 9.09
CA ILE A 298 -1.64 5.15 8.06
C ILE A 298 -0.14 4.87 7.94
N LYS A 299 0.34 4.64 6.72
CA LYS A 299 1.74 4.33 6.45
C LYS A 299 2.27 5.24 5.35
N PHE A 300 3.38 5.91 5.63
CA PHE A 300 4.14 6.67 4.64
C PHE A 300 5.49 5.97 4.42
N LYS A 301 5.84 5.73 3.18
CA LYS A 301 7.07 5.04 2.81
C LYS A 301 7.73 5.71 1.59
N PRO A 302 9.08 5.67 1.48
CA PRO A 302 9.74 6.04 0.25
C PRO A 302 9.52 4.99 -0.85
N ILE A 303 9.43 5.41 -2.10
CA ILE A 303 9.36 4.48 -3.25
C ILE A 303 10.72 3.80 -3.47
N SER A 304 11.81 4.53 -3.23
CA SER A 304 13.16 4.02 -3.39
C SER A 304 14.04 4.43 -2.22
N LEU A 305 14.84 3.50 -1.70
CA LEU A 305 15.81 3.76 -0.65
C LEU A 305 17.01 4.61 -1.12
N SER A 306 17.19 4.81 -2.42
CA SER A 306 18.26 5.63 -3.00
C SER A 306 17.96 7.12 -3.04
N ILE A 307 16.77 7.55 -2.63
CA ILE A 307 16.36 8.96 -2.66
C ILE A 307 16.87 9.65 -1.40
N GLN A 308 17.80 10.58 -1.57
CA GLN A 308 18.39 11.37 -0.47
C GLN A 308 17.39 12.31 0.22
N ASP A 309 16.24 12.55 -0.41
CA ASP A 309 15.26 13.56 0.03
C ASP A 309 14.39 13.11 1.23
N TRP A 310 14.45 11.84 1.62
CA TRP A 310 13.72 11.30 2.78
C TRP A 310 14.52 11.50 4.08
N GLN A 311 14.86 12.74 4.36
CA GLN A 311 15.62 13.15 5.53
C GLN A 311 14.72 13.30 6.78
N LEU A 312 15.34 13.30 7.95
CA LEU A 312 14.64 13.45 9.21
C LEU A 312 13.92 14.80 9.30
N SER A 313 14.56 15.87 8.79
CA SER A 313 13.97 17.23 8.73
C SER A 313 12.68 17.28 7.91
N SER A 314 12.62 16.59 6.78
CA SER A 314 11.38 16.51 5.97
C SER A 314 10.27 15.76 6.70
N ALA A 315 10.62 14.66 7.39
CA ALA A 315 9.67 13.93 8.21
C ALA A 315 9.17 14.77 9.40
N ALA A 316 10.06 15.52 10.04
CA ALA A 316 9.72 16.43 11.13
C ALA A 316 8.75 17.53 10.65
N GLN A 317 9.01 18.13 9.49
CA GLN A 317 8.12 19.13 8.91
C GLN A 317 6.71 18.57 8.64
N PHE A 318 6.60 17.39 8.05
CA PHE A 318 5.31 16.72 7.85
C PHE A 318 4.60 16.45 9.19
N CYS A 319 5.33 15.98 10.20
CA CYS A 319 4.78 15.74 11.53
C CYS A 319 4.30 17.04 12.19
N LEU A 320 5.06 18.15 12.07
CA LEU A 320 4.66 19.47 12.59
C LEU A 320 3.34 19.95 12.00
N GLN A 321 3.17 19.82 10.70
CA GLN A 321 1.92 20.20 10.03
C GLN A 321 0.76 19.28 10.42
N SER A 322 1.05 18.06 10.87
CA SER A 322 0.09 17.07 11.33
C SER A 322 -0.06 17.04 12.86
N ALA A 323 0.45 18.02 13.58
CA ALA A 323 0.47 18.07 15.05
C ALA A 323 -0.89 17.80 15.71
N PRO A 324 -2.03 18.33 15.22
CA PRO A 324 -3.34 18.00 15.81
C PRO A 324 -3.70 16.51 15.75
N LEU A 325 -3.25 15.80 14.70
CA LEU A 325 -3.43 14.34 14.57
C LEU A 325 -2.53 13.59 15.54
N LEU A 326 -1.31 14.07 15.74
CA LEU A 326 -0.24 13.40 16.49
C LEU A 326 -0.31 13.66 17.99
N SER A 327 -1.02 14.68 18.44
CA SER A 327 -1.23 14.99 19.86
C SER A 327 -1.96 13.86 20.62
N GLY A 328 -2.74 13.03 19.94
CA GLY A 328 -3.41 11.85 20.52
C GLY A 328 -2.51 10.63 20.69
N VAL A 329 -1.32 10.63 20.11
CA VAL A 329 -0.38 9.50 20.18
C VAL A 329 0.14 9.35 21.60
N LYS A 330 -0.08 8.17 22.20
CA LYS A 330 0.38 7.82 23.56
C LYS A 330 1.69 7.06 23.55
N ARG A 331 1.95 6.30 22.50
CA ARG A 331 3.14 5.46 22.36
C ARG A 331 3.90 5.79 21.09
N LEU A 332 5.18 6.15 21.25
CA LEU A 332 6.09 6.43 20.13
C LEU A 332 7.21 5.38 20.09
N ILE A 333 7.37 4.73 18.94
CA ILE A 333 8.41 3.74 18.70
C ILE A 333 9.35 4.28 17.63
N VAL A 334 10.64 4.37 17.94
CA VAL A 334 11.69 4.80 17.03
C VAL A 334 12.66 3.65 16.80
N ASP A 335 12.69 3.14 15.58
CA ASP A 335 13.39 1.91 15.25
C ASP A 335 14.25 2.03 13.98
N SER A 336 15.23 1.14 13.82
CA SER A 336 16.12 1.07 12.66
C SER A 336 16.19 -0.34 12.10
N THR A 337 15.92 -0.48 10.82
CA THR A 337 15.87 -1.79 10.12
C THR A 337 17.23 -2.27 9.62
N THR A 338 18.28 -1.45 9.64
CA THR A 338 19.56 -1.77 9.01
C THR A 338 20.63 -2.24 9.98
N GLU A 339 21.27 -3.36 9.65
CA GLU A 339 22.43 -3.89 10.39
C GLU A 339 23.74 -3.14 10.12
N GLN A 340 23.86 -2.49 8.98
CA GLN A 340 25.08 -1.80 8.59
C GLN A 340 25.11 -0.36 9.11
N ALA A 341 26.10 -0.09 9.96
CA ALA A 341 26.36 1.19 10.62
C ALA A 341 27.01 2.24 9.69
N LEU A 342 26.51 2.41 8.49
CA LEU A 342 26.99 3.51 7.62
C LEU A 342 26.24 4.81 7.96
N TRP A 343 26.44 5.27 9.18
CA TRP A 343 25.97 6.56 9.71
C TRP A 343 26.92 7.71 9.31
N GLN A 344 27.35 7.77 8.08
CA GLN A 344 28.30 8.82 7.66
C GLN A 344 27.66 10.20 7.55
N ASN A 345 26.33 10.30 7.54
CA ASN A 345 25.63 11.59 7.66
C ASN A 345 25.05 11.70 9.06
N ALA A 346 25.77 12.37 9.95
CA ALA A 346 25.33 12.68 11.31
C ALA A 346 23.99 13.42 11.25
N VAL A 347 22.91 12.76 11.67
CA VAL A 347 21.63 13.42 11.90
C VAL A 347 21.84 14.40 13.05
N SER A 348 21.50 15.67 12.84
CA SER A 348 21.61 16.66 13.89
C SER A 348 20.71 16.33 15.09
N PRO A 349 21.16 16.57 16.32
CA PRO A 349 20.29 16.47 17.50
C PRO A 349 19.01 17.31 17.36
N SER A 350 19.10 18.48 16.74
CA SER A 350 17.94 19.35 16.47
C SER A 350 16.89 18.69 15.58
N ASP A 351 17.29 17.89 14.59
CA ASP A 351 16.33 17.21 13.71
C ASP A 351 15.47 16.18 14.48
N TRP A 352 16.05 15.52 15.50
CA TRP A 352 15.31 14.63 16.40
C TRP A 352 14.31 15.40 17.27
N LEU A 353 14.73 16.55 17.81
CA LEU A 353 13.87 17.37 18.64
C LEU A 353 12.69 17.92 17.82
N ASP A 354 12.95 18.41 16.61
CA ASP A 354 11.90 18.88 15.69
C ASP A 354 10.93 17.76 15.33
N LEU A 355 11.42 16.52 15.13
CA LEU A 355 10.57 15.37 14.89
C LEU A 355 9.69 15.03 16.10
N PHE A 356 10.17 15.20 17.34
CA PHE A 356 9.44 14.87 18.57
C PHE A 356 8.44 15.93 18.99
N ARG A 357 8.65 17.19 18.63
CA ARG A 357 7.84 18.35 19.03
C ARG A 357 6.31 18.17 18.79
N PRO A 358 5.85 17.59 17.66
CA PRO A 358 4.41 17.36 17.40
C PRO A 358 3.75 16.31 18.29
N PHE A 359 4.53 15.45 18.95
CA PHE A 359 4.03 14.32 19.74
C PHE A 359 3.78 14.70 21.20
N SER A 360 2.96 15.75 21.42
CA SER A 360 2.73 16.29 22.77
C SER A 360 2.04 15.33 23.74
N GLY A 361 1.29 14.36 23.24
CA GLY A 361 0.57 13.38 24.06
C GLY A 361 1.31 12.09 24.38
N VAL A 362 2.58 11.95 23.93
CA VAL A 362 3.35 10.71 24.13
C VAL A 362 3.70 10.49 25.60
N GLU A 363 3.24 9.37 26.13
CA GLU A 363 3.49 8.90 27.50
C GLU A 363 4.64 7.89 27.54
N GLU A 364 4.80 7.09 26.46
CA GLU A 364 5.82 6.05 26.35
C GLU A 364 6.66 6.24 25.07
N LEU A 365 7.99 6.28 25.23
CA LEU A 365 8.96 6.32 24.11
C LEU A 365 9.79 5.04 24.09
N TYR A 366 9.78 4.33 22.97
CA TYR A 366 10.59 3.14 22.72
C TYR A 366 11.66 3.44 21.68
N VAL A 367 12.90 3.15 22.00
CA VAL A 367 14.06 3.44 21.15
C VAL A 367 14.88 2.18 20.93
N SER A 368 15.08 1.79 19.67
CA SER A 368 15.92 0.65 19.33
C SER A 368 17.39 0.93 19.66
N ARG A 369 18.15 -0.15 19.89
CA ARG A 369 19.57 -0.14 20.27
C ARG A 369 20.40 0.86 19.47
N ARG A 370 20.22 0.89 18.16
CA ARG A 370 21.04 1.69 17.23
C ARG A 370 20.75 3.18 17.26
N LEU A 371 19.53 3.54 17.65
CA LEU A 371 19.09 4.93 17.76
C LEU A 371 19.23 5.46 19.18
N GLY A 372 19.62 4.60 20.14
CA GLY A 372 19.75 4.94 21.53
C GLY A 372 20.65 6.15 21.78
N SER A 373 21.91 6.07 21.36
CA SER A 373 22.88 7.14 21.60
C SER A 373 22.52 8.48 20.96
N PRO A 374 22.17 8.58 19.66
CA PRO A 374 21.81 9.86 19.06
C PRO A 374 20.53 10.47 19.66
N ILE A 375 19.53 9.66 20.00
CA ILE A 375 18.30 10.17 20.62
C ILE A 375 18.54 10.58 22.08
N ALA A 376 19.31 9.79 22.85
CA ALA A 376 19.68 10.15 24.22
C ALA A 376 20.44 11.47 24.26
N PHE A 377 21.38 11.68 23.33
CA PHE A 377 22.12 12.93 23.20
C PHE A 377 21.21 14.12 22.85
N ALA A 378 20.28 13.94 21.90
CA ALA A 378 19.31 14.98 21.56
C ALA A 378 18.41 15.35 22.74
N LEU A 379 17.86 14.37 23.45
CA LEU A 379 17.00 14.59 24.63
C LEU A 379 17.78 15.24 25.78
N ALA A 380 19.03 14.85 26.02
CA ALA A 380 19.88 15.45 27.03
C ALA A 380 20.14 16.95 26.77
N GLY A 381 20.31 17.33 25.48
CA GLY A 381 20.44 18.73 25.07
C GLY A 381 19.16 19.56 25.28
N ALA A 382 18.00 18.91 25.33
CA ALA A 382 16.68 19.54 25.48
C ALA A 382 16.22 19.72 26.95
N THR A 383 17.10 19.59 27.94
CA THR A 383 16.72 19.66 29.36
C THR A 383 16.01 20.96 29.77
N GLY A 384 16.17 22.04 29.01
CA GLY A 384 15.48 23.33 29.22
C GLY A 384 14.22 23.52 28.37
N GLU A 385 13.94 22.64 27.41
CA GLU A 385 12.80 22.74 26.50
C GLU A 385 11.61 21.94 26.99
N ALA A 386 10.70 22.59 27.73
CA ALA A 386 9.48 21.95 28.25
C ALA A 386 8.53 21.44 27.16
N GLU A 387 8.70 21.89 25.92
CA GLU A 387 7.84 21.56 24.78
C GLU A 387 8.09 20.19 24.14
N ILE A 388 9.25 19.56 24.39
CA ILE A 388 9.61 18.28 23.79
C ILE A 388 9.01 17.14 24.61
N LEU A 389 8.05 16.38 24.04
CA LEU A 389 7.36 15.24 24.67
C LEU A 389 6.86 15.60 26.09
N PRO A 390 6.00 16.62 26.27
CA PRO A 390 5.63 17.12 27.62
C PRO A 390 4.89 16.10 28.48
N ALA A 391 4.18 15.14 27.89
CA ALA A 391 3.44 14.09 28.61
C ALA A 391 4.26 12.83 28.89
N LEU A 392 5.56 12.81 28.56
CA LEU A 392 6.40 11.62 28.65
C LEU A 392 6.52 11.14 30.10
N GLN A 393 6.20 9.86 30.32
CA GLN A 393 6.27 9.20 31.63
C GLN A 393 7.35 8.12 31.65
N SER A 394 7.55 7.42 30.53
CA SER A 394 8.45 6.28 30.45
C SER A 394 9.26 6.28 29.15
N VAL A 395 10.55 5.97 29.25
CA VAL A 395 11.45 5.79 28.12
C VAL A 395 12.07 4.41 28.18
N PHE A 396 12.00 3.69 27.08
CA PHE A 396 12.53 2.33 26.94
C PHE A 396 13.61 2.32 25.86
N PHE A 397 14.86 2.04 26.24
CA PHE A 397 15.96 1.80 25.32
C PHE A 397 16.24 0.30 25.24
N GLU A 398 16.38 -0.26 24.05
CA GLU A 398 16.73 -1.68 23.85
C GLU A 398 18.08 -2.03 24.49
N GLU A 399 19.02 -1.06 24.58
CA GLU A 399 20.32 -1.20 25.26
C GLU A 399 20.56 0.01 26.16
N PHE A 400 19.92 0.00 27.31
CA PHE A 400 19.98 1.15 28.24
C PHE A 400 21.38 1.41 28.81
N ALA A 401 22.17 0.36 29.05
CA ALA A 401 23.49 0.49 29.68
C ALA A 401 24.43 1.45 28.90
N SER A 402 24.31 1.44 27.55
CA SER A 402 25.14 2.29 26.68
C SER A 402 24.76 3.77 26.67
N VAL A 403 23.54 4.12 27.09
CA VAL A 403 22.99 5.48 27.03
C VAL A 403 22.70 6.09 28.41
N LYS A 404 22.85 5.32 29.47
CA LYS A 404 22.47 5.68 30.83
C LYS A 404 23.06 7.02 31.28
N GLU A 405 24.36 7.20 31.13
CA GLU A 405 25.04 8.43 31.56
C GLU A 405 24.56 9.64 30.76
N THR A 406 24.33 9.48 29.48
CA THR A 406 23.88 10.57 28.57
C THR A 406 22.46 11.02 28.87
N ILE A 407 21.53 10.10 29.17
CA ILE A 407 20.10 10.41 29.34
C ILE A 407 19.73 10.81 30.79
N ASN A 408 20.54 10.47 31.79
CA ASN A 408 20.27 10.79 33.18
C ASN A 408 19.96 12.28 33.45
N PRO A 409 20.65 13.27 32.86
CA PRO A 409 20.29 14.67 33.04
C PRO A 409 18.86 15.00 32.61
N PHE A 410 18.38 14.40 31.50
CA PHE A 410 17.01 14.57 31.02
C PHE A 410 16.00 13.96 31.99
N PHE A 411 16.26 12.77 32.51
CA PHE A 411 15.40 12.13 33.52
C PHE A 411 15.32 12.94 34.81
N ALA A 412 16.46 13.42 35.31
CA ALA A 412 16.52 14.24 36.51
C ALA A 412 15.73 15.56 36.34
N ALA A 413 15.89 16.24 35.19
CA ALA A 413 15.19 17.47 34.89
C ALA A 413 13.66 17.32 34.79
N ARG A 414 13.19 16.12 34.38
CA ARG A 414 11.77 15.82 34.18
C ARG A 414 11.12 15.04 35.32
N GLY A 415 11.87 14.67 36.36
CA GLY A 415 11.37 13.84 37.45
C GLY A 415 10.93 12.42 36.99
N LEU A 416 11.49 11.95 35.88
CA LEU A 416 11.13 10.65 35.31
C LEU A 416 11.82 9.53 36.11
N SER A 417 11.05 8.58 36.59
CA SER A 417 11.60 7.37 37.22
C SER A 417 12.13 6.40 36.16
N HIS A 418 13.25 5.79 36.47
CA HIS A 418 13.85 4.77 35.64
C HIS A 418 12.95 3.53 35.63
N CYS A 419 12.33 3.26 34.47
CA CYS A 419 11.67 1.96 34.29
C CYS A 419 12.70 0.93 33.83
N PRO A 420 12.95 -0.15 34.59
CA PRO A 420 13.83 -1.22 34.13
C PRO A 420 13.21 -1.90 32.93
N MET A 421 13.95 -1.95 31.82
CA MET A 421 13.52 -2.66 30.62
C MET A 421 13.41 -4.17 30.87
N SER A 422 12.20 -4.71 30.78
CA SER A 422 12.03 -6.08 30.35
C SER A 422 12.47 -6.11 28.88
N THR A 423 13.43 -6.98 28.55
CA THR A 423 14.11 -7.12 27.27
C THR A 423 13.15 -6.89 26.08
N PHE A 424 13.27 -5.72 25.47
CA PHE A 424 12.57 -5.38 24.24
C PHE A 424 13.29 -6.03 23.07
N SER A 425 12.70 -7.04 22.45
CA SER A 425 13.22 -7.62 21.22
C SER A 425 12.55 -6.98 20.02
N ALA A 426 13.27 -6.14 19.28
CA ALA A 426 12.81 -5.50 18.06
C ALA A 426 12.44 -6.50 16.93
N TYR A 427 12.79 -7.77 17.07
CA TYR A 427 12.59 -8.82 16.06
C TYR A 427 11.20 -9.48 16.04
N GLN A 428 10.25 -9.02 16.84
CA GLN A 428 8.89 -9.58 16.88
C GLN A 428 7.85 -8.78 16.07
N PHE A 429 8.29 -8.04 15.05
CA PHE A 429 7.43 -7.17 14.25
C PHE A 429 7.27 -7.61 12.81
#